data_faa61ab7dc9bb8dc32fc76d2dc60b0bd
#
_entry.id   faa61ab7dc9bb8dc32fc76d2dc60b0bd
#
_cell.length_a   1.000
_cell.length_b   1.000
_cell.length_c   1.000
_cell.angle_alpha   90.00
_cell.angle_beta   90.00
_cell.angle_gamma   90.00
#
_symmetry.space_group_name_H-M   'P 1'
#
loop_
_entity.id
_entity.type
_entity.pdbx_description
1 polymer ?
#
loop_
_entity_poly.entity_id
_entity_poly.type
_entity_poly.pdbx_seq_one_letter_code
_entity_poly.pdbx_strand_id
1 'polypeptide(L)'
;MNLTKTVLKRPVTTVMVILCLIVFGLTSVFSSKLELIPSMDMPMLIVMATYPGASPDDVDQLVVQPIEDETGTLTGIKGVTSVSNENYGIVLLEYDYGTDIDSAYDDLKKKMDAIELPDDVKTPTIMEMNINDVASITLAVNNDAQNDLYNYVNDEVVPEFEKLSSVAS
;
A
#
# COMPACT_ATOMS: atom_id res chain seq x y z
N MET A 1 27.19 -36.79 29.31
CA MET A 1 28.43 -36.02 28.98
C MET A 1 28.36 -34.73 29.82
N ASN A 2 29.28 -34.58 30.77
CA ASN A 2 29.17 -33.47 31.73
C ASN A 2 29.77 -32.18 31.10
N LEU A 3 28.88 -31.33 30.56
CA LEU A 3 29.24 -30.06 29.93
C LEU A 3 30.19 -29.23 30.80
N THR A 4 29.91 -29.19 32.09
CA THR A 4 30.71 -28.47 33.10
C THR A 4 32.16 -28.92 33.20
N LYS A 5 32.42 -30.22 33.06
CA LYS A 5 33.81 -30.76 33.07
C LYS A 5 34.60 -30.40 31.81
N THR A 6 33.90 -30.28 30.68
CA THR A 6 34.52 -29.90 29.38
C THR A 6 34.88 -28.42 29.36
N VAL A 7 33.97 -27.57 29.91
CA VAL A 7 34.18 -26.13 30.07
C VAL A 7 35.36 -25.81 30.94
N LEU A 8 35.49 -26.48 32.10
CA LEU A 8 36.59 -26.28 33.04
C LEU A 8 37.96 -26.78 32.48
N LYS A 9 37.97 -27.80 31.64
CA LYS A 9 39.19 -28.34 31.02
C LYS A 9 39.73 -27.51 29.86
N ARG A 10 38.93 -26.67 29.24
CA ARG A 10 39.31 -25.84 28.09
C ARG A 10 38.82 -24.39 28.20
N PRO A 11 39.40 -23.61 29.13
CA PRO A 11 38.94 -22.26 29.42
C PRO A 11 39.02 -21.32 28.24
N VAL A 12 40.08 -21.44 27.42
CA VAL A 12 40.26 -20.59 26.20
C VAL A 12 39.14 -20.84 25.17
N THR A 13 38.79 -22.10 24.93
CA THR A 13 37.70 -22.45 23.99
C THR A 13 36.34 -21.91 24.50
N THR A 14 36.13 -21.97 25.79
CA THR A 14 34.91 -21.47 26.41
C THR A 14 34.76 -19.95 26.26
N VAL A 15 35.86 -19.21 26.52
CA VAL A 15 35.89 -17.75 26.33
C VAL A 15 35.65 -17.39 24.87
N MET A 16 36.23 -18.09 23.91
CA MET A 16 36.02 -17.85 22.49
C MET A 16 34.57 -18.09 22.07
N VAL A 17 33.93 -19.15 22.56
CA VAL A 17 32.49 -19.40 22.29
C VAL A 17 31.62 -18.31 22.86
N ILE A 18 31.87 -17.87 24.09
CA ILE A 18 31.11 -16.77 24.70
C ILE A 18 31.29 -15.48 23.90
N LEU A 19 32.52 -15.18 23.47
CA LEU A 19 32.81 -13.98 22.69
C LEU A 19 32.13 -14.03 21.32
N CYS A 20 32.09 -15.17 20.65
CA CYS A 20 31.33 -15.36 19.42
C CYS A 20 29.82 -15.12 19.63
N LEU A 21 29.25 -15.67 20.72
CA LEU A 21 27.82 -15.47 21.01
C LEU A 21 27.50 -13.98 21.28
N ILE A 22 28.39 -13.26 21.98
CA ILE A 22 28.22 -11.82 22.20
C ILE A 22 28.26 -11.06 20.88
N VAL A 23 29.23 -11.35 20.01
CA VAL A 23 29.34 -10.69 18.69
C VAL A 23 28.10 -10.98 17.85
N PHE A 24 27.66 -12.24 17.75
CA PHE A 24 26.42 -12.58 17.02
C PHE A 24 25.19 -11.93 17.64
N GLY A 25 25.10 -11.88 18.97
CA GLY A 25 23.98 -11.20 19.65
C GLY A 25 23.94 -9.69 19.35
N LEU A 26 25.09 -9.02 19.40
CA LEU A 26 25.20 -7.60 19.07
C LEU A 26 24.87 -7.33 17.59
N THR A 27 25.42 -8.11 16.68
CA THR A 27 25.09 -7.93 15.24
C THR A 27 23.61 -8.18 14.95
N SER A 28 22.99 -9.16 15.60
CA SER A 28 21.55 -9.43 15.48
C SER A 28 20.71 -8.24 15.92
N VAL A 29 21.04 -7.62 17.07
CA VAL A 29 20.30 -6.45 17.58
C VAL A 29 20.43 -5.24 16.63
N PHE A 30 21.63 -4.98 16.13
CA PHE A 30 21.84 -3.86 15.19
C PHE A 30 21.26 -4.09 13.78
N SER A 31 21.05 -5.36 13.41
CA SER A 31 20.44 -5.72 12.13
C SER A 31 18.91 -5.86 12.20
N SER A 32 18.33 -5.85 13.40
CA SER A 32 16.88 -5.94 13.58
C SER A 32 16.25 -4.60 13.21
N LYS A 33 15.51 -4.58 12.11
CA LYS A 33 14.64 -3.45 11.77
C LYS A 33 13.47 -3.44 12.77
N LEU A 34 13.35 -2.36 13.53
CA LEU A 34 12.20 -2.11 14.38
C LEU A 34 11.09 -1.51 13.52
N GLU A 35 10.32 -2.36 12.88
CA GLU A 35 9.08 -1.93 12.23
C GLU A 35 7.97 -1.89 13.29
N LEU A 36 7.43 -0.70 13.55
CA LEU A 36 6.31 -0.51 14.47
C LEU A 36 5.03 -1.21 13.98
N ILE A 37 4.88 -1.33 12.69
CA ILE A 37 3.79 -2.03 12.02
C ILE A 37 4.45 -2.98 11.03
N PRO A 38 4.31 -4.31 11.21
CA PRO A 38 4.76 -5.21 10.16
C PRO A 38 4.03 -4.83 8.87
N SER A 39 4.75 -4.78 7.76
CA SER A 39 4.15 -4.59 6.43
C SER A 39 3.09 -5.69 6.25
N MET A 40 1.84 -5.33 6.52
CA MET A 40 0.70 -6.17 6.17
C MET A 40 0.32 -5.76 4.77
N ASP A 41 0.90 -6.40 3.79
CA ASP A 41 0.44 -6.29 2.42
C ASP A 41 -0.97 -6.87 2.36
N MET A 42 -1.96 -6.02 2.61
CA MET A 42 -3.34 -6.36 2.34
C MET A 42 -3.56 -6.07 0.85
N PRO A 43 -3.67 -7.09 0.02
CA PRO A 43 -3.85 -6.90 -1.40
C PRO A 43 -5.25 -6.35 -1.65
N MET A 44 -5.34 -5.05 -1.92
CA MET A 44 -6.60 -4.35 -2.16
C MET A 44 -6.50 -3.46 -3.38
N LEU A 45 -7.53 -3.53 -4.23
CA LEU A 45 -7.72 -2.63 -5.36
C LEU A 45 -8.98 -1.79 -5.15
N ILE A 46 -8.91 -0.54 -5.54
CA ILE A 46 -10.03 0.40 -5.48
C ILE A 46 -10.40 0.80 -6.90
N VAL A 47 -11.67 0.65 -7.23
CA VAL A 47 -12.25 1.21 -8.46
C VAL A 47 -13.07 2.45 -8.10
N MET A 48 -12.73 3.59 -8.68
CA MET A 48 -13.46 4.84 -8.53
C MET A 48 -14.08 5.22 -9.86
N ALA A 49 -15.39 5.36 -9.89
CA ALA A 49 -16.14 5.81 -11.06
C ALA A 49 -16.87 7.12 -10.75
N THR A 50 -16.75 8.11 -11.62
CA THR A 50 -17.41 9.41 -11.48
C THR A 50 -18.58 9.53 -12.43
N TYR A 51 -19.76 9.84 -11.90
CA TYR A 51 -21.00 10.07 -12.65
C TYR A 51 -21.56 11.46 -12.30
N PRO A 52 -21.17 12.53 -13.01
CA PRO A 52 -21.52 13.89 -12.66
C PRO A 52 -23.05 14.12 -12.74
N GLY A 53 -23.63 14.71 -11.70
CA GLY A 53 -25.04 15.04 -11.62
C GLY A 53 -25.96 13.89 -11.21
N ALA A 54 -25.42 12.70 -11.00
CA ALA A 54 -26.20 11.54 -10.57
C ALA A 54 -26.45 11.54 -9.05
N SER A 55 -27.63 11.09 -8.65
CA SER A 55 -27.96 10.81 -7.25
C SER A 55 -27.21 9.57 -6.74
N PRO A 56 -27.08 9.38 -5.41
CA PRO A 56 -26.48 8.15 -4.87
C PRO A 56 -27.17 6.87 -5.34
N ASP A 57 -28.51 6.90 -5.48
CA ASP A 57 -29.28 5.73 -5.96
C ASP A 57 -28.98 5.42 -7.43
N ASP A 58 -28.82 6.45 -8.29
CA ASP A 58 -28.46 6.27 -9.69
C ASP A 58 -27.02 5.77 -9.81
N VAL A 59 -26.09 6.31 -9.01
CA VAL A 59 -24.69 5.85 -8.95
C VAL A 59 -24.64 4.38 -8.53
N ASP A 60 -25.43 3.99 -7.54
CA ASP A 60 -25.50 2.61 -7.07
C ASP A 60 -25.96 1.68 -8.18
N GLN A 61 -27.12 1.94 -8.75
CA GLN A 61 -27.77 1.04 -9.71
C GLN A 61 -27.07 0.99 -11.08
N LEU A 62 -26.57 2.14 -11.57
CA LEU A 62 -26.07 2.27 -12.93
C LEU A 62 -24.54 2.16 -13.04
N VAL A 63 -23.82 2.28 -11.91
CA VAL A 63 -22.36 2.26 -11.92
C VAL A 63 -21.81 1.20 -10.95
N VAL A 64 -22.20 1.26 -9.68
CA VAL A 64 -21.60 0.42 -8.65
C VAL A 64 -22.02 -1.04 -8.80
N GLN A 65 -23.30 -1.34 -8.92
CA GLN A 65 -23.80 -2.71 -9.09
C GLN A 65 -23.21 -3.41 -10.33
N PRO A 66 -23.20 -2.80 -11.54
CA PRO A 66 -22.52 -3.39 -12.68
C PRO A 66 -21.03 -3.70 -12.45
N ILE A 67 -20.31 -2.80 -11.74
CA ILE A 67 -18.91 -3.02 -11.38
C ILE A 67 -18.78 -4.19 -10.39
N GLU A 68 -19.63 -4.27 -9.37
CA GLU A 68 -19.66 -5.40 -8.42
C GLU A 68 -19.93 -6.73 -9.10
N ASP A 69 -20.91 -6.78 -10.00
CA ASP A 69 -21.27 -7.99 -10.73
C ASP A 69 -20.10 -8.52 -11.59
N GLU A 70 -19.41 -7.63 -12.28
CA GLU A 70 -18.25 -8.01 -13.10
C GLU A 70 -17.04 -8.39 -12.23
N THR A 71 -16.80 -7.66 -11.15
CA THR A 71 -15.67 -7.93 -10.26
C THR A 71 -15.86 -9.18 -9.41
N GLY A 72 -17.10 -9.50 -9.00
CA GLY A 72 -17.41 -10.71 -8.23
C GLY A 72 -17.06 -12.03 -8.95
N THR A 73 -16.79 -11.97 -10.27
CA THR A 73 -16.37 -13.13 -11.07
C THR A 73 -14.84 -13.33 -11.10
N LEU A 74 -14.06 -12.40 -10.59
CA LEU A 74 -12.60 -12.47 -10.58
C LEU A 74 -12.08 -13.48 -9.55
N THR A 75 -10.96 -14.11 -9.86
CA THR A 75 -10.34 -15.11 -8.99
C THR A 75 -9.56 -14.45 -7.85
N GLY A 76 -9.64 -15.03 -6.66
CA GLY A 76 -8.87 -14.56 -5.50
C GLY A 76 -9.50 -13.42 -4.73
N ILE A 77 -10.73 -13.00 -5.07
CA ILE A 77 -11.47 -12.01 -4.30
C ILE A 77 -11.98 -12.65 -3.01
N LYS A 78 -11.63 -12.03 -1.90
CA LYS A 78 -12.09 -12.36 -0.55
C LYS A 78 -13.34 -11.59 -0.17
N GLY A 79 -13.45 -10.34 -0.61
CA GLY A 79 -14.59 -9.49 -0.33
C GLY A 79 -14.65 -8.27 -1.24
N VAL A 80 -15.88 -7.80 -1.47
CA VAL A 80 -16.17 -6.56 -2.19
C VAL A 80 -16.96 -5.65 -1.25
N THR A 81 -16.57 -4.39 -1.16
CA THR A 81 -17.26 -3.37 -0.39
C THR A 81 -17.41 -2.14 -1.25
N SER A 82 -18.60 -1.57 -1.32
CA SER A 82 -18.87 -0.40 -2.13
C SER A 82 -19.47 0.74 -1.35
N VAL A 83 -19.30 1.93 -1.89
CA VAL A 83 -19.90 3.16 -1.38
C VAL A 83 -20.39 3.99 -2.56
N SER A 84 -21.70 4.30 -2.55
CA SER A 84 -22.34 5.16 -3.54
C SER A 84 -22.61 6.53 -2.94
N ASN A 85 -22.03 7.56 -3.56
CA ASN A 85 -22.23 8.96 -3.16
C ASN A 85 -22.78 9.77 -4.35
N GLU A 86 -23.20 11.01 -4.07
CA GLU A 86 -23.56 11.95 -5.13
C GLU A 86 -22.35 12.19 -6.04
N ASN A 87 -22.54 11.99 -7.36
CA ASN A 87 -21.56 12.13 -8.43
C ASN A 87 -20.45 11.08 -8.52
N TYR A 88 -20.28 10.14 -7.60
CA TYR A 88 -19.25 9.12 -7.68
C TYR A 88 -19.56 7.86 -6.88
N GLY A 89 -19.02 6.74 -7.35
CA GLY A 89 -19.02 5.47 -6.64
C GLY A 89 -17.59 4.95 -6.44
N ILE A 90 -17.41 4.22 -5.35
CA ILE A 90 -16.15 3.56 -5.01
C ILE A 90 -16.45 2.08 -4.75
N VAL A 91 -15.68 1.20 -5.37
CA VAL A 91 -15.73 -0.25 -5.12
C VAL A 91 -14.35 -0.68 -4.64
N LEU A 92 -14.27 -1.21 -3.43
CA LEU A 92 -13.09 -1.75 -2.80
C LEU A 92 -13.10 -3.27 -2.94
N LEU A 93 -12.04 -3.82 -3.53
CA LEU A 93 -11.83 -5.23 -3.75
C LEU A 93 -10.72 -5.73 -2.83
N GLU A 94 -11.06 -6.61 -1.89
CA GLU A 94 -10.11 -7.28 -1.01
C GLU A 94 -9.76 -8.64 -1.60
N TYR A 95 -8.47 -8.92 -1.78
CA TYR A 95 -7.98 -10.19 -2.30
C TYR A 95 -7.39 -11.07 -1.19
N ASP A 96 -7.27 -12.35 -1.46
CA ASP A 96 -6.60 -13.29 -0.55
C ASP A 96 -5.10 -12.97 -0.42
N TYR A 97 -4.55 -13.22 0.78
CA TYR A 97 -3.11 -13.03 1.01
C TYR A 97 -2.27 -13.87 0.05
N GLY A 98 -1.26 -13.21 -0.55
CA GLY A 98 -0.38 -13.85 -1.52
C GLY A 98 -0.89 -13.82 -2.96
N THR A 99 -2.02 -13.14 -3.21
CA THR A 99 -2.46 -12.84 -4.57
C THR A 99 -1.45 -11.87 -5.22
N ASP A 100 -1.06 -12.15 -6.45
CA ASP A 100 -0.25 -11.25 -7.27
C ASP A 100 -1.12 -10.06 -7.70
N ILE A 101 -0.88 -8.91 -7.07
CA ILE A 101 -1.67 -7.70 -7.27
C ILE A 101 -1.53 -7.15 -8.68
N ASP A 102 -0.35 -7.25 -9.29
CA ASP A 102 -0.14 -6.79 -10.67
C ASP A 102 -1.03 -7.58 -11.65
N SER A 103 -1.06 -8.90 -11.49
CA SER A 103 -1.95 -9.77 -12.29
C SER A 103 -3.43 -9.49 -12.01
N ALA A 104 -3.80 -9.27 -10.75
CA ALA A 104 -5.18 -8.93 -10.36
C ALA A 104 -5.61 -7.56 -10.93
N TYR A 105 -4.71 -6.59 -10.94
CA TYR A 105 -4.93 -5.28 -11.55
C TYR A 105 -5.18 -5.38 -13.06
N ASP A 106 -4.37 -6.15 -13.78
CA ASP A 106 -4.52 -6.35 -15.22
C ASP A 106 -5.84 -7.04 -15.57
N ASP A 107 -6.26 -8.02 -14.77
CA ASP A 107 -7.53 -8.72 -14.99
C ASP A 107 -8.72 -7.83 -14.65
N LEU A 108 -8.65 -7.06 -13.57
CA LEU A 108 -9.65 -6.05 -13.23
C LEU A 108 -9.77 -4.99 -14.32
N LYS A 109 -8.65 -4.51 -14.85
CA LYS A 109 -8.62 -3.51 -15.93
C LYS A 109 -9.30 -4.03 -17.19
N LYS A 110 -9.03 -5.26 -17.60
CA LYS A 110 -9.72 -5.89 -18.75
C LYS A 110 -11.23 -5.94 -18.55
N LYS A 111 -11.70 -6.20 -17.31
CA LYS A 111 -13.11 -6.20 -16.96
C LYS A 111 -13.71 -4.80 -17.03
N MET A 112 -13.02 -3.80 -16.49
CA MET A 112 -13.46 -2.41 -16.51
C MET A 112 -13.48 -1.83 -17.94
N ASP A 113 -12.55 -2.24 -18.80
CA ASP A 113 -12.54 -1.83 -20.22
C ASP A 113 -13.68 -2.46 -21.03
N ALA A 114 -14.24 -3.59 -20.58
CA ALA A 114 -15.32 -4.31 -21.24
C ALA A 114 -16.72 -3.99 -20.68
N ILE A 115 -16.80 -3.31 -19.52
CA ILE A 115 -18.07 -3.01 -18.88
C ILE A 115 -18.85 -1.94 -19.63
N GLU A 116 -20.15 -2.14 -19.81
CA GLU A 116 -21.05 -1.15 -20.39
C GLU A 116 -21.62 -0.24 -19.29
N LEU A 117 -21.11 0.99 -19.22
CA LEU A 117 -21.60 2.04 -18.31
C LEU A 117 -22.30 3.14 -19.13
N PRO A 118 -23.18 3.96 -18.51
CA PRO A 118 -23.78 5.12 -19.17
C PRO A 118 -22.74 6.08 -19.76
N ASP A 119 -23.05 6.71 -20.90
CA ASP A 119 -22.14 7.58 -21.65
C ASP A 119 -21.60 8.77 -20.83
N ASP A 120 -22.37 9.23 -19.80
CA ASP A 120 -22.00 10.34 -18.93
C ASP A 120 -21.06 9.92 -17.80
N VAL A 121 -20.81 8.61 -17.60
CA VAL A 121 -19.85 8.10 -16.60
C VAL A 121 -18.44 8.22 -17.15
N LYS A 122 -17.57 8.84 -16.38
CA LYS A 122 -16.14 8.89 -16.74
C LYS A 122 -15.52 7.50 -16.58
N THR A 123 -14.53 7.21 -17.42
CA THR A 123 -13.77 5.96 -17.35
C THR A 123 -13.35 5.65 -15.90
N PRO A 124 -13.72 4.48 -15.36
CA PRO A 124 -13.33 4.11 -14.01
C PRO A 124 -11.82 4.11 -13.82
N THR A 125 -11.36 4.64 -12.70
CA THR A 125 -9.95 4.66 -12.33
C THR A 125 -9.68 3.56 -11.34
N ILE A 126 -8.68 2.74 -11.59
CA ILE A 126 -8.23 1.68 -10.68
C ILE A 126 -7.02 2.20 -9.91
N MET A 127 -7.04 2.04 -8.60
CA MET A 127 -5.94 2.41 -7.70
C MET A 127 -5.59 1.21 -6.83
N GLU A 128 -4.30 0.96 -6.66
CA GLU A 128 -3.80 0.03 -5.66
C GLU A 128 -3.74 0.72 -4.30
N MET A 129 -4.27 0.08 -3.24
CA MET A 129 -4.11 0.57 -1.89
C MET A 129 -2.90 -0.12 -1.25
N ASN A 130 -1.80 0.60 -1.15
CA ASN A 130 -0.63 0.16 -0.42
C ASN A 130 -0.56 0.90 0.93
N ILE A 131 -0.70 0.17 2.03
CA ILE A 131 -0.62 0.75 3.39
C ILE A 131 0.78 1.33 3.66
N ASN A 132 1.79 0.85 2.94
CA ASN A 132 3.15 1.36 3.05
C ASN A 132 3.32 2.75 2.42
N ASP A 133 2.40 3.18 1.55
CA ASP A 133 2.42 4.50 0.91
C ASP A 133 1.77 5.60 1.77
N VAL A 134 1.39 5.27 3.02
CA VAL A 134 0.92 6.30 3.97
C VAL A 134 2.07 7.26 4.26
N ALA A 135 1.87 8.51 3.90
CA ALA A 135 2.85 9.55 4.13
C ALA A 135 3.27 9.61 5.60
N SER A 136 4.53 9.29 5.88
CA SER A 136 5.10 9.35 7.24
C SER A 136 5.22 10.79 7.75
N ILE A 137 5.28 11.76 6.83
CA ILE A 137 5.35 13.20 7.14
C ILE A 137 4.47 13.94 6.16
N THR A 138 3.57 14.77 6.67
CA THR A 138 2.78 15.71 5.88
C THR A 138 3.24 17.12 6.20
N LEU A 139 3.71 17.83 5.19
CA LEU A 139 4.16 19.23 5.31
C LEU A 139 3.12 20.16 4.70
N ALA A 140 2.64 21.12 5.48
CA ALA A 140 1.82 22.22 4.97
C ALA A 140 2.70 23.42 4.68
N VAL A 141 2.79 23.82 3.42
CA VAL A 141 3.51 25.03 3.00
C VAL A 141 2.50 26.15 2.78
N ASN A 142 2.68 27.26 3.48
CA ASN A 142 1.83 28.44 3.38
C ASN A 142 2.69 29.68 3.10
N ASN A 143 2.22 30.55 2.20
CA ASN A 143 2.87 31.83 1.92
C ASN A 143 1.83 32.93 1.72
N ASP A 144 1.96 34.00 2.47
CA ASP A 144 1.04 35.15 2.44
C ASP A 144 1.27 36.11 1.25
N ALA A 145 2.35 35.91 0.48
CA ALA A 145 2.80 36.92 -0.50
C ALA A 145 2.98 36.41 -1.94
N GLN A 146 2.78 35.15 -2.24
CA GLN A 146 3.15 34.61 -3.55
C GLN A 146 1.99 33.89 -4.24
N ASN A 147 1.67 34.36 -5.45
CA ASN A 147 0.60 33.80 -6.27
C ASN A 147 0.98 32.46 -6.95
N ASP A 148 2.22 31.97 -6.79
CA ASP A 148 2.74 30.79 -7.50
C ASP A 148 3.45 29.79 -6.58
N LEU A 149 2.85 29.57 -5.40
CA LEU A 149 3.38 28.65 -4.40
C LEU A 149 3.46 27.21 -4.92
N TYR A 150 2.50 26.81 -5.76
CA TYR A 150 2.47 25.46 -6.31
C TYR A 150 3.70 25.15 -7.17
N ASN A 151 4.02 26.02 -8.12
CA ASN A 151 5.19 25.83 -8.97
C ASN A 151 6.49 25.92 -8.18
N TYR A 152 6.60 26.83 -7.22
CA TYR A 152 7.78 26.91 -6.35
C TYR A 152 8.00 25.61 -5.54
N VAL A 153 6.94 25.07 -4.96
CA VAL A 153 7.04 23.80 -4.20
C VAL A 153 7.42 22.65 -5.13
N ASN A 154 6.80 22.57 -6.31
CA ASN A 154 7.02 21.46 -7.24
C ASN A 154 8.39 21.54 -7.94
N ASP A 155 8.89 22.73 -8.25
CA ASP A 155 10.12 22.91 -9.02
C ASP A 155 11.38 22.99 -8.13
N GLU A 156 11.25 23.48 -6.89
CA GLU A 156 12.40 23.71 -6.01
C GLU A 156 12.38 22.82 -4.75
N VAL A 157 11.20 22.62 -4.12
CA VAL A 157 11.13 21.92 -2.84
C VAL A 157 11.08 20.41 -3.03
N VAL A 158 10.20 19.91 -3.89
CA VAL A 158 10.02 18.48 -4.15
C VAL A 158 11.33 17.81 -4.60
N PRO A 159 12.08 18.35 -5.60
CA PRO A 159 13.32 17.73 -6.05
C PRO A 159 14.43 17.68 -4.99
N GLU A 160 14.42 18.61 -4.02
CA GLU A 160 15.39 18.59 -2.91
C GLU A 160 15.06 17.47 -1.91
N PHE A 161 13.77 17.18 -1.67
CA PHE A 161 13.37 16.05 -0.84
C PHE A 161 13.61 14.70 -1.51
N GLU A 162 13.39 14.58 -2.82
CA GLU A 162 13.64 13.35 -3.59
C GLU A 162 15.13 12.95 -3.64
N LYS A 163 16.06 13.89 -3.45
CA LYS A 163 17.49 13.60 -3.36
C LYS A 163 17.88 12.90 -2.05
N LEU A 164 17.02 12.92 -1.05
CA LEU A 164 17.28 12.26 0.22
C LEU A 164 17.05 10.76 0.07
N SER A 165 18.06 9.95 0.32
CA SER A 165 18.01 8.48 0.18
C SER A 165 17.01 7.78 1.14
N SER A 166 16.39 8.53 2.05
CA SER A 166 15.40 8.05 3.02
C SER A 166 13.97 8.42 2.65
N VAL A 167 13.76 9.14 1.55
CA VAL A 167 12.44 9.50 1.04
C VAL A 167 12.12 8.57 -0.12
N ALA A 168 11.02 7.82 0.01
CA ALA A 168 10.46 7.04 -1.09
C ALA A 168 9.81 7.99 -2.09
N SER A 169 10.09 7.81 -3.36
CA SER A 169 9.50 8.55 -4.47
C SER A 169 8.12 7.99 -4.81
#